data_5b3de113e57dc94e980cbcaed265e556
#
_entry.id   5b3de113e57dc94e980cbcaed265e556
#
_cell.length_a   1.000
_cell.length_b   1.000
_cell.length_c   1.000
_cell.angle_alpha   90.00
_cell.angle_beta   90.00
_cell.angle_gamma   90.00
#
_symmetry.space_group_name_H-M   'P 1'
#
loop_
_entity.id
_entity.type
_entity.pdbx_description
1 polymer ?
#
loop_
_entity_poly.entity_id
_entity_poly.type
_entity_poly.pdbx_seq_one_letter_code
_entity_poly.pdbx_strand_id
1 'polypeptide(L)'
;MAIVYHHQQQEDIDKLEKFNKNFQWFRDHYNDLYTKYKGEYVAINDSKVIDHDVDYERLITNTLKQRFARDTIRVFFIGKIYGNEWWWRLILKK
;
A
#
# COMPACT_ATOMS: atom_id res chain seq x y z
N MET A 1 19.35 5.26 -27.61
CA MET A 1 19.36 5.05 -26.17
C MET A 1 17.98 4.84 -25.59
N ALA A 2 17.07 5.73 -25.88
CA ALA A 2 15.72 5.61 -25.36
C ALA A 2 15.04 4.33 -25.84
N ILE A 3 15.37 3.89 -27.02
CA ILE A 3 14.75 2.69 -27.57
C ILE A 3 15.07 1.45 -26.73
N VAL A 4 16.27 1.40 -26.19
CA VAL A 4 16.70 0.24 -25.41
C VAL A 4 15.80 0.02 -24.19
N TYR A 5 15.33 1.10 -23.62
CA TYR A 5 14.52 1.03 -22.41
C TYR A 5 13.03 1.12 -22.64
N HIS A 6 12.64 1.20 -23.88
CA HIS A 6 11.24 1.42 -24.17
C HIS A 6 10.35 0.33 -23.58
N HIS A 7 10.78 -0.90 -23.71
CA HIS A 7 10.02 -2.04 -23.21
C HIS A 7 9.94 -2.01 -21.68
N GLN A 8 11.06 -1.69 -21.05
CA GLN A 8 11.10 -1.59 -19.60
C GLN A 8 10.23 -0.46 -19.09
N GLN A 9 10.20 0.64 -19.82
CA GLN A 9 9.38 1.78 -19.43
C GLN A 9 7.91 1.40 -19.38
N GLN A 10 7.47 0.58 -20.32
CA GLN A 10 6.08 0.16 -20.32
C GLN A 10 5.75 -0.69 -19.11
N GLU A 11 6.64 -1.60 -18.73
CA GLU A 11 6.42 -2.40 -17.54
C GLU A 11 6.39 -1.55 -16.29
N ASP A 12 7.28 -0.55 -16.22
CA ASP A 12 7.31 0.33 -15.06
C ASP A 12 6.05 1.16 -14.96
N ILE A 13 5.55 1.61 -16.09
CA ILE A 13 4.31 2.37 -16.12
C ILE A 13 3.15 1.52 -15.62
N ASP A 14 3.08 0.28 -16.08
CA ASP A 14 2.01 -0.63 -15.65
C ASP A 14 2.06 -0.86 -14.14
N LYS A 15 3.25 -1.05 -13.59
CA LYS A 15 3.40 -1.26 -12.16
C LYS A 15 3.01 -0.01 -11.39
N LEU A 16 3.40 1.14 -11.89
CA LEU A 16 3.06 2.40 -11.24
C LEU A 16 1.56 2.61 -11.25
N GLU A 17 0.90 2.29 -12.34
CA GLU A 17 -0.55 2.42 -12.41
C GLU A 17 -1.24 1.54 -11.40
N LYS A 18 -0.78 0.31 -11.25
CA LYS A 18 -1.35 -0.60 -10.27
C LYS A 18 -1.12 -0.10 -8.86
N PHE A 19 0.07 0.38 -8.58
CA PHE A 19 0.37 0.95 -7.28
C PHE A 19 -0.54 2.14 -6.99
N ASN A 20 -0.72 3.01 -7.96
CA ASN A 20 -1.56 4.18 -7.79
C ASN A 20 -3.02 3.81 -7.56
N LYS A 21 -3.51 2.80 -8.25
CA LYS A 21 -4.87 2.34 -8.03
C LYS A 21 -5.04 1.78 -6.63
N ASN A 22 -4.05 1.06 -6.15
CA ASN A 22 -4.09 0.52 -4.80
C ASN A 22 -4.07 1.64 -3.77
N PHE A 23 -3.26 2.66 -4.00
CA PHE A 23 -3.22 3.83 -3.12
C PHE A 23 -4.55 4.56 -3.11
N GLN A 24 -5.15 4.75 -4.29
CA GLN A 24 -6.43 5.43 -4.37
C GLN A 24 -7.52 4.65 -3.65
N TRP A 25 -7.52 3.34 -3.81
CA TRP A 25 -8.48 2.50 -3.12
C TRP A 25 -8.33 2.65 -1.61
N PHE A 26 -7.10 2.63 -1.12
CA PHE A 26 -6.81 2.83 0.30
C PHE A 26 -7.39 4.16 0.78
N ARG A 27 -7.13 5.22 0.04
CA ARG A 27 -7.58 6.54 0.42
C ARG A 27 -9.11 6.63 0.42
N ASP A 28 -9.73 6.06 -0.60
CA ASP A 28 -11.18 6.15 -0.74
C ASP A 28 -11.91 5.33 0.31
N HIS A 29 -11.26 4.29 0.83
CA HIS A 29 -11.89 3.41 1.80
C HIS A 29 -11.31 3.56 3.20
N TYR A 30 -10.59 4.64 3.43
CA TYR A 30 -9.88 4.82 4.69
C TYR A 30 -10.81 4.74 5.90
N ASN A 31 -11.99 5.31 5.82
CA ASN A 31 -12.92 5.28 6.94
C ASN A 31 -13.34 3.87 7.29
N ASP A 32 -13.60 3.05 6.29
CA ASP A 32 -13.94 1.66 6.53
C ASP A 32 -12.77 0.90 7.11
N LEU A 33 -11.57 1.17 6.58
CA LEU A 33 -10.37 0.53 7.06
C LEU A 33 -10.06 0.94 8.49
N TYR A 34 -10.32 2.19 8.82
CA TYR A 34 -10.12 2.68 10.18
C TYR A 34 -10.95 1.87 11.18
N THR A 35 -12.17 1.55 10.81
CA THR A 35 -13.04 0.78 11.67
C THR A 35 -12.48 -0.61 11.95
N LYS A 36 -11.87 -1.23 10.94
CA LYS A 36 -11.43 -2.61 11.05
C LYS A 36 -9.99 -2.77 11.50
N TYR A 37 -9.13 -1.85 11.10
CA TYR A 37 -7.68 -2.04 11.24
C TYR A 37 -7.00 -0.92 12.00
N LYS A 38 -7.72 -0.29 12.89
CA LYS A 38 -7.18 0.83 13.66
C LYS A 38 -5.84 0.45 14.30
N GLY A 39 -4.82 1.26 14.05
CA GLY A 39 -3.51 1.03 14.64
C GLY A 39 -2.61 0.08 13.86
N GLU A 40 -3.07 -0.42 12.73
CA GLU A 40 -2.31 -1.41 11.96
C GLU A 40 -1.88 -0.84 10.61
N TYR A 41 -0.91 -1.51 10.02
CA TYR A 41 -0.61 -1.32 8.60
C TYR A 41 -1.46 -2.29 7.81
N VAL A 42 -1.88 -1.88 6.62
CA VAL A 42 -2.64 -2.74 5.72
C VAL A 42 -1.94 -2.80 4.37
N ALA A 43 -1.94 -3.96 3.77
CA ALA A 43 -1.40 -4.17 2.43
C ALA A 43 -2.58 -4.27 1.48
N ILE A 44 -2.56 -3.47 0.44
CA ILE A 44 -3.67 -3.34 -0.50
C ILE A 44 -3.24 -3.82 -1.87
N ASN A 45 -4.05 -4.67 -2.46
CA ASN A 45 -3.86 -5.05 -3.85
C ASN A 45 -5.21 -5.45 -4.44
N ASP A 46 -5.43 -5.08 -5.70
CA ASP A 46 -6.64 -5.41 -6.43
C ASP A 46 -7.90 -5.02 -5.65
N SER A 47 -7.90 -3.80 -5.11
CA SER A 47 -9.04 -3.22 -4.43
C SER A 47 -9.48 -4.02 -3.22
N LYS A 48 -8.51 -4.54 -2.48
CA LYS A 48 -8.83 -5.26 -1.24
C LYS A 48 -7.62 -5.29 -0.33
N VAL A 49 -7.88 -5.53 0.95
CA VAL A 49 -6.82 -5.75 1.93
C VAL A 49 -6.38 -7.20 1.80
N ILE A 50 -5.11 -7.40 1.48
CA ILE A 50 -4.58 -8.76 1.34
C ILE A 50 -3.87 -9.24 2.60
N ASP A 51 -3.45 -8.30 3.46
CA ASP A 51 -2.82 -8.64 4.71
C ASP A 51 -2.78 -7.40 5.59
N HIS A 52 -2.57 -7.60 6.89
CA HIS A 52 -2.45 -6.48 7.82
C HIS A 52 -1.63 -6.91 9.03
N ASP A 53 -1.01 -5.94 9.70
CA ASP A 53 -0.20 -6.21 10.88
C ASP A 53 0.12 -4.88 11.55
N VAL A 54 0.31 -4.92 12.87
CA VAL A 54 0.74 -3.72 13.59
C VAL A 54 2.21 -3.43 13.32
N ASP A 55 2.97 -4.41 12.88
CA ASP A 55 4.40 -4.30 12.61
C ASP A 55 4.62 -4.26 11.11
N TYR A 56 5.19 -3.16 10.62
CA TYR A 56 5.40 -2.95 9.20
C TYR A 56 6.30 -4.02 8.58
N GLU A 57 7.42 -4.32 9.24
CA GLU A 57 8.36 -5.28 8.70
C GLU A 57 7.80 -6.68 8.67
N ARG A 58 7.04 -7.03 9.70
CA ARG A 58 6.41 -8.34 9.73
C ARG A 58 5.36 -8.47 8.63
N LEU A 59 4.64 -7.39 8.38
CA LEU A 59 3.66 -7.39 7.29
C LEU A 59 4.34 -7.65 5.94
N ILE A 60 5.43 -6.94 5.68
CA ILE A 60 6.15 -7.13 4.42
C ILE A 60 6.69 -8.54 4.30
N THR A 61 7.29 -9.05 5.38
CA THR A 61 7.85 -10.40 5.36
C THR A 61 6.77 -11.45 5.09
N ASN A 62 5.63 -11.32 5.76
CA ASN A 62 4.55 -12.27 5.57
C ASN A 62 3.97 -12.19 4.18
N THR A 63 3.84 -11.00 3.65
CA THR A 63 3.31 -10.81 2.31
C THR A 63 4.22 -11.47 1.28
N LEU A 64 5.53 -11.28 1.43
CA LEU A 64 6.47 -11.91 0.52
C LEU A 64 6.43 -13.42 0.59
N LYS A 65 6.35 -13.96 1.80
CA LYS A 65 6.35 -15.40 1.99
C LYS A 65 5.10 -16.07 1.46
N GLN A 66 3.98 -15.43 1.71
CA GLN A 66 2.72 -16.12 1.50
C GLN A 66 2.21 -16.06 0.09
N ARG A 67 2.52 -15.02 -0.64
CA ARG A 67 1.75 -14.78 -1.83
C ARG A 67 2.52 -14.52 -3.10
N PHE A 68 3.72 -13.93 -3.02
CA PHE A 68 4.21 -13.27 -4.21
C PHE A 68 5.69 -13.36 -4.40
N ALA A 69 6.08 -13.36 -5.66
CA ALA A 69 7.44 -13.14 -6.05
C ALA A 69 7.82 -11.69 -5.74
N ARG A 70 9.11 -11.45 -5.69
CA ARG A 70 9.63 -10.13 -5.38
C ARG A 70 9.07 -9.02 -6.23
N ASP A 71 8.90 -9.31 -7.51
CA ASP A 71 8.46 -8.29 -8.44
C ASP A 71 7.07 -7.79 -8.12
N THR A 72 6.25 -8.66 -7.58
CA THR A 72 4.84 -8.34 -7.36
C THR A 72 4.66 -7.40 -6.19
N ILE A 73 5.56 -7.43 -5.21
CA ILE A 73 5.44 -6.58 -4.05
C ILE A 73 5.44 -5.10 -4.42
N ARG A 74 6.02 -4.76 -5.55
CA ARG A 74 6.15 -3.36 -5.95
C ARG A 74 4.83 -2.71 -6.32
N VAL A 75 3.82 -3.50 -6.60
CA VAL A 75 2.52 -2.92 -6.96
C VAL A 75 1.60 -2.78 -5.76
N PHE A 76 1.95 -3.38 -4.65
CA PHE A 76 1.16 -3.25 -3.45
C PHE A 76 1.27 -1.85 -2.87
N PHE A 77 0.21 -1.41 -2.26
CA PHE A 77 0.28 -0.23 -1.42
C PHE A 77 0.19 -0.67 0.04
N ILE A 78 1.10 -0.20 0.87
CA ILE A 78 1.05 -0.47 2.29
C ILE A 78 0.88 0.86 3.00
N GLY A 79 -0.21 0.98 3.75
CA GLY A 79 -0.52 2.20 4.45
C GLY A 79 -0.80 1.96 5.92
N LYS A 80 -0.58 2.98 6.70
CA LYS A 80 -0.83 2.94 8.14
C LYS A 80 -2.21 3.48 8.44
N ILE A 81 -2.96 2.72 9.26
CA ILE A 81 -4.24 3.19 9.78
C ILE A 81 -3.98 3.69 11.19
N TYR A 82 -4.05 4.97 11.40
CA TYR A 82 -3.73 5.57 12.68
C TYR A 82 -4.79 5.23 13.71
N GLY A 83 -4.35 4.72 14.85
CA GLY A 83 -5.26 4.19 15.85
C GLY A 83 -5.90 5.20 16.75
N ASN A 84 -5.45 6.43 16.71
CA ASN A 84 -6.06 7.48 17.51
C ASN A 84 -5.91 8.78 16.73
N GLU A 85 -6.28 9.86 17.37
CA GLU A 85 -6.39 11.12 16.66
C GLU A 85 -5.13 11.96 16.70
N TRP A 86 -3.99 11.37 17.09
CA TRP A 86 -2.79 12.16 17.23
C TRP A 86 -2.37 12.83 15.92
N TRP A 87 -2.64 12.18 14.79
CA TRP A 87 -2.21 12.70 13.50
C TRP A 87 -2.91 14.01 13.16
N TRP A 88 -4.17 14.13 13.48
CA TRP A 88 -4.87 15.36 13.15
C TRP A 88 -4.71 16.42 14.23
N ARG A 89 -4.23 16.02 15.40
CA ARG A 89 -3.75 17.00 16.34
C ARG A 89 -2.56 17.76 15.79
N LEU A 90 -1.70 17.07 15.04
CA LEU A 90 -0.59 17.74 14.37
C LEU A 90 -1.10 18.76 13.37
N ILE A 91 -2.15 18.45 12.67
CA ILE A 91 -2.75 19.36 11.72
C ILE A 91 -3.34 20.58 12.44
N LEU A 92 -4.02 20.34 13.52
CA LEU A 92 -4.67 21.40 14.25
C LEU A 92 -3.71 22.35 14.95
N LYS A 93 -2.52 21.88 15.22
CA LYS A 93 -1.53 22.73 15.84
C LYS A 93 -1.03 23.84 14.93
N LYS A 94 -1.29 23.72 13.68
CA LYS A 94 -0.90 24.77 12.77
C LYS A 94 -1.83 25.97 12.91
#